data_ea470dc88312647c818e4b4e8613cc98
#
_entry.id   ea470dc88312647c818e4b4e8613cc98
#
_cell.length_a   1.000
_cell.length_b   1.000
_cell.length_c   1.000
_cell.angle_alpha   90.00
_cell.angle_beta   90.00
_cell.angle_gamma   90.00
#
_symmetry.space_group_name_H-M   'P 1'
#
loop_
_entity.id
_entity.type
_entity.pdbx_description
1 polymer ?
#
loop_
_entity_poly.entity_id
_entity_poly.type
_entity_poly.pdbx_seq_one_letter_code
_entity_poly.pdbx_strand_id
1 'polypeptide(L)'
;MKSNEKLTITILANLLSIAVSVFVSFFITQYFVEFVGKEAYSYYPIATNFSTYFSILFVITSTVSSRLVIVNYLNKNIQEAKEYYSTTFLSCVIISAFIFLVEIIFYFNLTSIVNVSNELVHDVKLLFLYIFLATICNGICAVFNISYYVKNRMDLYGISLIIESLVKGTLMIYIYLSKNVSLSSLGLIIFLSTIIRSLFSVFVSIKEMRDIKLDMKLISKSKFKKIFNLGVWSIISNSGNLLIINSELIIANRMLPIEESSVLSLVQPIMTMCLLLGNTISSMIEPIMIRGVINNDQNEVNVATNAIVGLIIIPIVLIMCLNKQLYS
;
A
#
# COMPACT_ATOMS: atom_id res chain seq x y z
N MET A 1 -2.85 -28.75 9.68
CA MET A 1 -3.98 -28.09 8.98
C MET A 1 -3.98 -28.54 7.53
N LYS A 2 -5.12 -29.00 7.02
CA LYS A 2 -5.27 -29.34 5.59
C LYS A 2 -5.08 -28.06 4.75
N SER A 3 -4.52 -28.20 3.56
CA SER A 3 -4.22 -27.07 2.64
C SER A 3 -5.43 -26.11 2.45
N ASN A 4 -6.63 -26.66 2.39
CA ASN A 4 -7.88 -25.92 2.22
C ASN A 4 -8.25 -25.07 3.46
N GLU A 5 -8.02 -25.57 4.68
CA GLU A 5 -8.28 -24.80 5.91
C GLU A 5 -7.37 -23.55 6.01
N LYS A 6 -6.10 -23.72 5.64
CA LYS A 6 -5.15 -22.61 5.64
C LYS A 6 -5.51 -21.54 4.61
N LEU A 7 -5.94 -21.97 3.42
CA LEU A 7 -6.42 -21.07 2.37
C LEU A 7 -7.65 -20.30 2.83
N THR A 8 -8.63 -20.96 3.43
CA THR A 8 -9.85 -20.32 3.94
C THR A 8 -9.52 -19.27 5.01
N ILE A 9 -8.63 -19.59 5.97
CA ILE A 9 -8.20 -18.64 7.00
C ILE A 9 -7.51 -17.42 6.38
N THR A 10 -6.65 -17.65 5.39
CA THR A 10 -5.96 -16.56 4.68
C THR A 10 -6.97 -15.63 3.97
N ILE A 11 -7.94 -16.20 3.27
CA ILE A 11 -9.00 -15.44 2.58
C ILE A 11 -9.81 -14.64 3.61
N LEU A 12 -10.27 -15.27 4.66
CA LEU A 12 -11.06 -14.61 5.71
C LEU A 12 -10.28 -13.48 6.39
N ALA A 13 -9.01 -13.70 6.73
CA ALA A 13 -8.17 -12.68 7.34
C ALA A 13 -7.99 -11.45 6.43
N ASN A 14 -7.77 -11.67 5.13
CA ASN A 14 -7.62 -10.57 4.18
C ASN A 14 -8.95 -9.85 3.90
N LEU A 15 -10.07 -10.55 3.77
CA LEU A 15 -11.39 -9.91 3.62
C LEU A 15 -11.75 -9.11 4.88
N LEU A 16 -11.50 -9.64 6.06
CA LEU A 16 -11.71 -8.92 7.31
C LEU A 16 -10.83 -7.67 7.40
N SER A 17 -9.57 -7.77 6.97
CA SER A 17 -8.67 -6.61 6.95
C SER A 17 -9.17 -5.48 6.06
N ILE A 18 -9.72 -5.82 4.89
CA ILE A 18 -10.32 -4.83 3.99
C ILE A 18 -11.56 -4.20 4.64
N ALA A 19 -12.45 -5.02 5.18
CA ALA A 19 -13.66 -4.51 5.83
C ALA A 19 -13.33 -3.54 6.98
N VAL A 20 -12.38 -3.90 7.83
CA VAL A 20 -11.91 -3.03 8.94
C VAL A 20 -11.27 -1.76 8.39
N SER A 21 -10.41 -1.88 7.37
CA SER A 21 -9.74 -0.71 6.77
C SER A 21 -10.73 0.26 6.12
N VAL A 22 -11.71 -0.25 5.38
CA VAL A 22 -12.78 0.54 4.75
C VAL A 22 -13.60 1.25 5.82
N PHE A 23 -14.04 0.52 6.84
CA PHE A 23 -14.82 1.07 7.93
C PHE A 23 -14.09 2.21 8.64
N VAL A 24 -12.84 1.97 9.06
CA VAL A 24 -12.02 2.98 9.73
C VAL A 24 -11.76 4.18 8.82
N SER A 25 -11.44 3.96 7.53
CA SER A 25 -11.20 5.06 6.59
C SER A 25 -12.44 5.92 6.37
N PHE A 26 -13.62 5.31 6.28
CA PHE A 26 -14.88 6.03 6.13
C PHE A 26 -15.16 6.94 7.35
N PHE A 27 -14.99 6.42 8.57
CA PHE A 27 -15.14 7.22 9.78
C PHE A 27 -14.09 8.33 9.88
N ILE A 28 -12.83 8.06 9.52
CA ILE A 28 -11.77 9.08 9.49
C ILE A 28 -12.17 10.21 8.53
N THR A 29 -12.61 9.87 7.33
CA THR A 29 -12.99 10.85 6.32
C THR A 29 -14.13 11.75 6.82
N GLN A 30 -15.23 11.15 7.27
CA GLN A 30 -16.38 11.93 7.76
C GLN A 30 -15.99 12.86 8.91
N TYR A 31 -15.25 12.31 9.88
CA TYR A 31 -14.84 13.02 11.06
C TYR A 31 -13.93 14.23 10.73
N PHE A 32 -12.89 14.01 9.93
CA PHE A 32 -11.99 15.11 9.58
C PHE A 32 -12.69 16.15 8.71
N VAL A 33 -13.55 15.75 7.79
CA VAL A 33 -14.34 16.71 6.98
C VAL A 33 -15.24 17.57 7.84
N GLU A 34 -15.84 17.01 8.89
CA GLU A 34 -16.71 17.76 9.82
C GLU A 34 -15.94 18.80 10.64
N PHE A 35 -14.73 18.46 11.13
CA PHE A 35 -13.96 19.32 12.03
C PHE A 35 -13.00 20.28 11.32
N VAL A 36 -12.34 19.85 10.26
CA VAL A 36 -11.32 20.66 9.56
C VAL A 36 -11.89 21.32 8.31
N GLY A 37 -13.02 20.83 7.82
CA GLY A 37 -13.65 21.28 6.59
C GLY A 37 -13.18 20.54 5.35
N LYS A 38 -14.00 20.62 4.27
CA LYS A 38 -13.75 19.91 3.01
C LYS A 38 -12.47 20.36 2.32
N GLU A 39 -12.21 21.66 2.31
CA GLU A 39 -11.02 22.26 1.71
C GLU A 39 -9.74 21.73 2.35
N ALA A 40 -9.66 21.83 3.68
CA ALA A 40 -8.49 21.34 4.40
C ALA A 40 -8.29 19.82 4.21
N TYR A 41 -9.35 19.01 4.32
CA TYR A 41 -9.27 17.57 4.12
C TYR A 41 -8.78 17.19 2.72
N SER A 42 -9.06 18.01 1.69
CA SER A 42 -8.67 17.74 0.30
C SER A 42 -7.16 17.56 0.10
N TYR A 43 -6.34 18.16 0.95
CA TYR A 43 -4.89 18.01 0.89
C TYR A 43 -4.40 16.62 1.30
N TYR A 44 -5.19 15.85 2.06
CA TYR A 44 -4.82 14.49 2.44
C TYR A 44 -4.74 13.51 1.24
N PRO A 45 -5.77 13.38 0.39
CA PRO A 45 -5.66 12.58 -0.82
C PRO A 45 -4.57 13.07 -1.78
N ILE A 46 -4.36 14.38 -1.88
CA ILE A 46 -3.28 14.94 -2.70
C ILE A 46 -1.91 14.46 -2.17
N ALA A 47 -1.67 14.56 -0.87
CA ALA A 47 -0.43 14.11 -0.24
C ALA A 47 -0.20 12.60 -0.41
N THR A 48 -1.26 11.79 -0.28
CA THR A 48 -1.18 10.34 -0.50
C THR A 48 -0.90 9.99 -1.96
N ASN A 49 -1.43 10.75 -2.92
CA ASN A 49 -1.13 10.56 -4.34
C ASN A 49 0.35 10.83 -4.66
N PHE A 50 0.92 11.93 -4.14
CA PHE A 50 2.36 12.20 -4.29
C PHE A 50 3.20 11.11 -3.64
N SER A 51 2.85 10.68 -2.42
CA SER A 51 3.50 9.55 -1.75
C SER A 51 3.45 8.27 -2.59
N THR A 52 2.33 8.00 -3.26
CA THR A 52 2.18 6.83 -4.14
C THR A 52 3.11 6.91 -5.35
N TYR A 53 3.29 8.09 -5.96
CA TYR A 53 4.27 8.26 -7.03
C TYR A 53 5.70 7.98 -6.58
N PHE A 54 6.10 8.47 -5.42
CA PHE A 54 7.43 8.19 -4.88
C PHE A 54 7.59 6.71 -4.54
N SER A 55 6.54 6.06 -4.03
CA SER A 55 6.58 4.65 -3.66
C SER A 55 6.72 3.68 -4.83
N ILE A 56 6.50 4.14 -6.08
CA ILE A 56 6.64 3.30 -7.28
C ILE A 56 8.04 2.69 -7.39
N LEU A 57 9.06 3.40 -6.91
CA LEU A 57 10.43 2.91 -6.92
C LEU A 57 10.62 1.67 -6.04
N PHE A 58 9.79 1.49 -5.00
CA PHE A 58 9.82 0.29 -4.16
C PHE A 58 9.26 -0.96 -4.85
N VAL A 59 8.54 -0.81 -5.97
CA VAL A 59 8.09 -1.94 -6.78
C VAL A 59 9.28 -2.74 -7.32
N ILE A 60 10.42 -2.08 -7.59
CA ILE A 60 11.68 -2.76 -7.97
C ILE A 60 12.04 -3.83 -6.95
N THR A 61 12.00 -3.45 -5.68
CA THR A 61 12.47 -4.31 -4.59
C THR A 61 11.40 -5.29 -4.10
N SER A 62 10.14 -4.88 -4.04
CA SER A 62 9.09 -5.72 -3.48
C SER A 62 8.69 -6.88 -4.40
N THR A 63 8.41 -6.62 -5.68
CA THR A 63 7.90 -7.64 -6.61
C THR A 63 8.99 -8.59 -7.08
N VAL A 64 10.13 -8.05 -7.53
CA VAL A 64 11.20 -8.87 -8.11
C VAL A 64 11.95 -9.63 -7.02
N SER A 65 12.27 -8.97 -5.92
CA SER A 65 13.07 -9.57 -4.86
C SER A 65 12.30 -10.66 -4.12
N SER A 66 11.02 -10.45 -3.82
CA SER A 66 10.21 -11.49 -3.19
C SER A 66 10.20 -12.77 -4.03
N ARG A 67 10.03 -12.64 -5.35
CA ARG A 67 10.05 -13.79 -6.28
C ARG A 67 11.41 -14.49 -6.28
N LEU A 68 12.52 -13.74 -6.34
CA LEU A 68 13.87 -14.32 -6.33
C LEU A 68 14.19 -15.00 -5.00
N VAL A 69 13.82 -14.41 -3.87
CA VAL A 69 14.00 -15.03 -2.55
C VAL A 69 13.16 -16.31 -2.42
N ILE A 70 11.87 -16.27 -2.83
CA ILE A 70 10.98 -17.43 -2.75
C ILE A 70 11.50 -18.60 -3.59
N VAL A 71 11.87 -18.35 -4.86
CA VAL A 71 12.36 -19.41 -5.76
C VAL A 71 13.61 -20.08 -5.19
N ASN A 72 14.59 -19.31 -4.72
CA ASN A 72 15.81 -19.87 -4.14
C ASN A 72 15.54 -20.61 -2.83
N TYR A 73 14.61 -20.09 -2.00
CA TYR A 73 14.21 -20.77 -0.76
C TYR A 73 13.57 -22.13 -1.02
N LEU A 74 12.62 -22.20 -1.96
CA LEU A 74 11.93 -23.43 -2.33
C LEU A 74 12.88 -24.46 -2.97
N ASN A 75 13.86 -24.01 -3.72
CA ASN A 75 14.91 -24.83 -4.30
C ASN A 75 15.99 -25.24 -3.28
N LYS A 76 15.81 -24.94 -1.98
CA LYS A 76 16.74 -25.22 -0.89
C LYS A 76 18.11 -24.54 -1.00
N ASN A 77 18.24 -23.55 -1.89
CA ASN A 77 19.43 -22.69 -2.03
C ASN A 77 19.42 -21.57 -1.00
N ILE A 78 19.48 -21.94 0.29
CA ILE A 78 19.32 -21.01 1.41
C ILE A 78 20.37 -19.87 1.37
N GLN A 79 21.59 -20.18 0.94
CA GLN A 79 22.66 -19.17 0.84
C GLN A 79 22.30 -18.09 -0.18
N GLU A 80 21.85 -18.46 -1.38
CA GLU A 80 21.41 -17.51 -2.39
C GLU A 80 20.18 -16.72 -1.95
N ALA A 81 19.24 -17.36 -1.27
CA ALA A 81 18.08 -16.69 -0.71
C ALA A 81 18.49 -15.61 0.30
N LYS A 82 19.48 -15.87 1.19
CA LYS A 82 20.05 -14.90 2.12
C LYS A 82 20.71 -13.73 1.40
N GLU A 83 21.49 -14.01 0.35
CA GLU A 83 22.16 -12.97 -0.43
C GLU A 83 21.14 -12.06 -1.13
N TYR A 84 20.09 -12.61 -1.75
CA TYR A 84 19.00 -11.80 -2.33
C TYR A 84 18.27 -11.01 -1.26
N TYR A 85 17.96 -11.59 -0.11
CA TYR A 85 17.27 -10.92 0.98
C TYR A 85 18.07 -9.73 1.53
N SER A 86 19.36 -9.94 1.81
CA SER A 86 20.26 -8.89 2.31
C SER A 86 20.53 -7.81 1.27
N THR A 87 20.67 -8.20 -0.01
CA THR A 87 20.83 -7.24 -1.12
C THR A 87 19.54 -6.41 -1.32
N THR A 88 18.37 -7.01 -1.14
CA THR A 88 17.09 -6.30 -1.20
C THR A 88 16.97 -5.28 -0.08
N PHE A 89 17.37 -5.61 1.13
CA PHE A 89 17.36 -4.65 2.24
C PHE A 89 18.21 -3.42 1.92
N LEU A 90 19.44 -3.61 1.45
CA LEU A 90 20.28 -2.48 1.01
C LEU A 90 19.61 -1.68 -0.12
N SER A 91 18.99 -2.35 -1.08
CA SER A 91 18.27 -1.69 -2.16
C SER A 91 17.11 -0.83 -1.64
N CYS A 92 16.34 -1.33 -0.66
CA CYS A 92 15.29 -0.57 0.00
C CYS A 92 15.84 0.67 0.71
N VAL A 93 16.97 0.56 1.41
CA VAL A 93 17.62 1.69 2.09
C VAL A 93 18.09 2.75 1.09
N ILE A 94 18.75 2.33 0.00
CA ILE A 94 19.22 3.26 -1.05
C ILE A 94 18.05 3.99 -1.71
N ILE A 95 17.00 3.26 -2.09
CA ILE A 95 15.80 3.85 -2.69
C ILE A 95 15.13 4.80 -1.69
N SER A 96 15.01 4.42 -0.42
CA SER A 96 14.46 5.28 0.63
C SER A 96 15.25 6.56 0.80
N ALA A 97 16.58 6.48 0.81
CA ALA A 97 17.43 7.66 0.89
C ALA A 97 17.25 8.59 -0.33
N PHE A 98 17.15 8.02 -1.54
CA PHE A 98 16.87 8.80 -2.74
C PHE A 98 15.48 9.46 -2.68
N ILE A 99 14.44 8.72 -2.30
CA ILE A 99 13.07 9.26 -2.14
C ILE A 99 13.07 10.37 -1.09
N PHE A 100 13.75 10.19 0.04
CA PHE A 100 13.84 11.20 1.09
C PHE A 100 14.42 12.52 0.58
N LEU A 101 15.47 12.47 -0.26
CA LEU A 101 16.03 13.68 -0.87
C LEU A 101 15.02 14.37 -1.80
N VAL A 102 14.29 13.60 -2.60
CA VAL A 102 13.24 14.15 -3.48
C VAL A 102 12.09 14.75 -2.66
N GLU A 103 11.65 14.07 -1.60
CA GLU A 103 10.59 14.54 -0.70
C GLU A 103 10.99 15.82 0.05
N ILE A 104 12.25 15.96 0.45
CA ILE A 104 12.77 17.21 1.04
C ILE A 104 12.69 18.36 0.03
N ILE A 105 13.13 18.16 -1.20
CA ILE A 105 13.05 19.19 -2.24
C ILE A 105 11.59 19.57 -2.49
N PHE A 106 10.70 18.57 -2.55
CA PHE A 106 9.27 18.79 -2.70
C PHE A 106 8.68 19.58 -1.53
N TYR A 107 9.03 19.25 -0.31
CA TYR A 107 8.56 19.91 0.91
C TYR A 107 8.88 21.43 0.92
N PHE A 108 10.09 21.80 0.50
CA PHE A 108 10.47 23.21 0.43
C PHE A 108 9.75 23.96 -0.69
N ASN A 109 9.36 23.29 -1.76
CA ASN A 109 8.67 23.88 -2.91
C ASN A 109 7.15 23.55 -2.93
N LEU A 110 6.58 23.10 -1.83
CA LEU A 110 5.22 22.59 -1.76
C LEU A 110 4.19 23.59 -2.30
N THR A 111 4.27 24.86 -1.87
CA THR A 111 3.31 25.92 -2.26
C THR A 111 3.41 26.32 -3.73
N SER A 112 4.50 26.00 -4.40
CA SER A 112 4.65 26.21 -5.85
C SER A 112 4.02 25.08 -6.66
N ILE A 113 3.93 23.88 -6.08
CA ILE A 113 3.46 22.65 -6.74
C ILE A 113 1.97 22.43 -6.47
N VAL A 114 1.57 22.60 -5.21
CA VAL A 114 0.19 22.42 -4.73
C VAL A 114 -0.40 23.79 -4.43
N ASN A 115 -1.62 24.01 -4.91
CA ASN A 115 -2.35 25.23 -4.57
C ASN A 115 -2.89 25.11 -3.14
N VAL A 116 -2.36 25.93 -2.22
CA VAL A 116 -2.67 25.87 -0.79
C VAL A 116 -3.10 27.26 -0.32
N SER A 117 -4.22 27.34 0.38
CA SER A 117 -4.66 28.57 1.04
C SER A 117 -3.64 29.00 2.11
N ASN A 118 -3.36 30.31 2.18
CA ASN A 118 -2.31 30.86 3.04
C ASN A 118 -2.44 30.45 4.52
N GLU A 119 -3.67 30.30 4.99
CA GLU A 119 -3.98 29.93 6.38
C GLU A 119 -3.59 28.48 6.71
N LEU A 120 -3.62 27.57 5.72
CA LEU A 120 -3.40 26.15 5.90
C LEU A 120 -1.96 25.70 5.56
N VAL A 121 -1.10 26.59 5.06
CA VAL A 121 0.25 26.22 4.58
C VAL A 121 1.05 25.44 5.62
N HIS A 122 1.02 25.84 6.88
CA HIS A 122 1.77 25.17 7.94
C HIS A 122 1.27 23.75 8.19
N ASP A 123 -0.04 23.59 8.33
CA ASP A 123 -0.66 22.28 8.61
C ASP A 123 -0.51 21.32 7.42
N VAL A 124 -0.65 21.84 6.19
CA VAL A 124 -0.45 21.06 4.96
C VAL A 124 1.00 20.59 4.85
N LYS A 125 1.97 21.45 5.14
CA LYS A 125 3.39 21.06 5.16
C LYS A 125 3.67 19.94 6.17
N LEU A 126 3.10 20.01 7.35
CA LEU A 126 3.24 18.93 8.36
C LEU A 126 2.54 17.64 7.92
N LEU A 127 1.34 17.74 7.32
CA LEU A 127 0.64 16.59 6.75
C LEU A 127 1.52 15.86 5.73
N PHE A 128 2.07 16.60 4.75
CA PHE A 128 2.96 16.02 3.74
C PHE A 128 4.21 15.40 4.36
N LEU A 129 4.84 16.09 5.33
CA LEU A 129 6.01 15.56 6.02
C LEU A 129 5.73 14.21 6.67
N TYR A 130 4.63 14.08 7.43
CA TYR A 130 4.29 12.82 8.09
C TYR A 130 3.95 11.71 7.10
N ILE A 131 3.23 12.01 6.01
CA ILE A 131 2.90 11.03 4.97
C ILE A 131 4.18 10.57 4.25
N PHE A 132 5.11 11.46 3.96
CA PHE A 132 6.39 11.15 3.35
C PHE A 132 7.26 10.28 4.28
N LEU A 133 7.36 10.62 5.55
CA LEU A 133 8.04 9.79 6.54
C LEU A 133 7.42 8.39 6.66
N ALA A 134 6.08 8.29 6.57
CA ALA A 134 5.39 7.00 6.52
C ALA A 134 5.79 6.19 5.28
N THR A 135 5.91 6.83 4.11
CA THR A 135 6.33 6.20 2.86
C THR A 135 7.75 5.62 2.98
N ILE A 136 8.67 6.39 3.52
CA ILE A 136 10.06 5.96 3.73
C ILE A 136 10.12 4.78 4.71
N CYS A 137 9.41 4.87 5.84
CA CYS A 137 9.34 3.81 6.83
C CYS A 137 8.80 2.50 6.22
N ASN A 138 7.70 2.58 5.46
CA ASN A 138 7.12 1.44 4.76
C ASN A 138 8.07 0.87 3.71
N GLY A 139 8.79 1.73 2.99
CA GLY A 139 9.76 1.34 1.97
C GLY A 139 10.97 0.59 2.53
N ILE A 140 11.57 1.08 3.62
CA ILE A 140 12.67 0.38 4.31
C ILE A 140 12.21 -0.97 4.83
N CYS A 141 11.00 -1.03 5.38
CA CYS A 141 10.44 -2.23 5.97
C CYS A 141 9.82 -3.20 4.96
N ALA A 142 9.71 -2.81 3.68
CA ALA A 142 9.10 -3.65 2.62
C ALA A 142 9.78 -5.02 2.47
N VAL A 143 11.11 -5.11 2.72
CA VAL A 143 11.84 -6.36 2.67
C VAL A 143 11.31 -7.41 3.66
N PHE A 144 10.86 -6.98 4.83
CA PHE A 144 10.35 -7.89 5.86
C PHE A 144 9.01 -8.52 5.47
N ASN A 145 8.26 -7.88 4.58
CA ASN A 145 7.02 -8.44 4.03
C ASN A 145 7.28 -9.71 3.18
N ILE A 146 8.50 -9.92 2.67
CA ILE A 146 8.89 -11.12 1.93
C ILE A 146 8.63 -12.39 2.77
N SER A 147 8.76 -12.29 4.09
CA SER A 147 8.49 -13.40 5.01
C SER A 147 7.09 -13.99 4.87
N TYR A 148 6.08 -13.15 4.63
CA TYR A 148 4.70 -13.60 4.45
C TYR A 148 4.54 -14.49 3.22
N TYR A 149 5.24 -14.16 2.14
CA TYR A 149 5.22 -14.94 0.89
C TYR A 149 6.04 -16.22 0.99
N VAL A 150 7.27 -16.14 1.50
CA VAL A 150 8.20 -17.30 1.62
C VAL A 150 7.61 -18.39 2.52
N LYS A 151 7.03 -18.01 3.64
CA LYS A 151 6.44 -18.95 4.62
C LYS A 151 4.96 -19.23 4.36
N ASN A 152 4.38 -18.66 3.30
CA ASN A 152 2.96 -18.76 2.97
C ASN A 152 2.07 -18.40 4.17
N ARG A 153 2.36 -17.24 4.80
CA ARG A 153 1.69 -16.70 5.98
C ARG A 153 0.97 -15.38 5.63
N MET A 154 0.21 -15.40 4.52
CA MET A 154 -0.60 -14.26 4.11
C MET A 154 -1.73 -13.92 5.11
N ASP A 155 -2.06 -14.86 6.01
CA ASP A 155 -2.88 -14.61 7.19
C ASP A 155 -2.28 -13.51 8.10
N LEU A 156 -0.97 -13.59 8.35
CA LEU A 156 -0.28 -12.58 9.16
C LEU A 156 -0.15 -11.24 8.44
N TYR A 157 -0.08 -11.24 7.12
CA TYR A 157 -0.17 -10.01 6.35
C TYR A 157 -1.52 -9.31 6.54
N GLY A 158 -2.63 -10.04 6.43
CA GLY A 158 -3.97 -9.52 6.73
C GLY A 158 -4.08 -8.97 8.16
N ILE A 159 -3.52 -9.69 9.15
CA ILE A 159 -3.46 -9.23 10.54
C ILE A 159 -2.68 -7.92 10.66
N SER A 160 -1.56 -7.75 9.93
CA SER A 160 -0.78 -6.50 9.95
C SER A 160 -1.60 -5.30 9.49
N LEU A 161 -2.47 -5.48 8.48
CA LEU A 161 -3.38 -4.45 7.99
C LEU A 161 -4.49 -4.12 9.00
N ILE A 162 -5.01 -5.14 9.71
CA ILE A 162 -5.98 -4.94 10.80
C ILE A 162 -5.35 -4.13 11.92
N ILE A 163 -4.13 -4.48 12.34
CA ILE A 163 -3.40 -3.74 13.38
C ILE A 163 -3.24 -2.28 12.98
N GLU A 164 -2.79 -2.01 11.75
CA GLU A 164 -2.67 -0.64 11.24
C GLU A 164 -3.99 0.12 11.32
N SER A 165 -5.09 -0.50 10.88
CA SER A 165 -6.40 0.14 10.87
C SER A 165 -6.94 0.38 12.28
N LEU A 166 -6.75 -0.56 13.20
CA LEU A 166 -7.14 -0.39 14.61
C LEU A 166 -6.34 0.71 15.30
N VAL A 167 -5.04 0.80 15.01
CA VAL A 167 -4.19 1.89 15.55
C VAL A 167 -4.65 3.23 14.98
N LYS A 168 -4.96 3.32 13.69
CA LYS A 168 -5.55 4.53 13.10
C LYS A 168 -6.83 4.94 13.82
N GLY A 169 -7.74 3.99 14.02
CA GLY A 169 -9.02 4.23 14.69
C GLY A 169 -8.84 4.67 16.16
N THR A 170 -7.96 4.02 16.91
CA THR A 170 -7.70 4.37 18.33
C THR A 170 -7.04 5.73 18.48
N LEU A 171 -6.05 6.06 17.66
CA LEU A 171 -5.41 7.38 17.64
C LEU A 171 -6.40 8.47 17.25
N MET A 172 -7.29 8.18 16.31
CA MET A 172 -8.35 9.10 15.91
C MET A 172 -9.30 9.41 17.08
N ILE A 173 -9.77 8.38 17.80
CA ILE A 173 -10.61 8.55 19.00
C ILE A 173 -9.88 9.39 20.05
N TYR A 174 -8.59 9.15 20.26
CA TYR A 174 -7.77 9.91 21.19
C TYR A 174 -7.71 11.40 20.81
N ILE A 175 -7.48 11.73 19.53
CA ILE A 175 -7.44 13.11 19.05
C ILE A 175 -8.81 13.77 19.15
N TYR A 176 -9.88 13.02 18.92
CA TYR A 176 -11.26 13.49 19.11
C TYR A 176 -11.51 13.92 20.55
N LEU A 177 -11.18 13.08 21.50
CA LEU A 177 -11.38 13.36 22.92
C LEU A 177 -10.52 14.53 23.42
N SER A 178 -9.33 14.72 22.84
CA SER A 178 -8.43 15.81 23.18
C SER A 178 -8.79 17.14 22.51
N LYS A 179 -9.78 17.18 21.61
CA LYS A 179 -10.21 18.35 20.82
C LYS A 179 -9.10 19.02 19.98
N ASN A 180 -7.98 18.33 19.78
CA ASN A 180 -6.84 18.83 18.99
C ASN A 180 -6.89 18.32 17.56
N VAL A 181 -8.01 18.52 16.86
CA VAL A 181 -8.20 18.07 15.49
C VAL A 181 -7.57 19.08 14.54
N SER A 182 -6.55 18.63 13.80
CA SER A 182 -5.86 19.42 12.78
C SER A 182 -5.44 18.53 11.62
N LEU A 183 -5.12 19.14 10.49
CA LEU A 183 -4.63 18.40 9.33
C LEU A 183 -3.31 17.68 9.64
N SER A 184 -2.43 18.31 10.40
CA SER A 184 -1.18 17.73 10.85
C SER A 184 -1.40 16.49 11.73
N SER A 185 -2.45 16.46 12.56
CA SER A 185 -2.79 15.29 13.37
C SER A 185 -3.19 14.08 12.54
N LEU A 186 -3.87 14.28 11.40
CA LEU A 186 -4.18 13.21 10.44
C LEU A 186 -2.89 12.58 9.87
N GLY A 187 -1.94 13.40 9.46
CA GLY A 187 -0.63 12.93 9.02
C GLY A 187 0.09 12.12 10.09
N LEU A 188 0.07 12.59 11.34
CA LEU A 188 0.70 11.91 12.47
C LEU A 188 0.05 10.54 12.75
N ILE A 189 -1.28 10.44 12.69
CA ILE A 189 -2.01 9.16 12.83
C ILE A 189 -1.50 8.15 11.78
N ILE A 190 -1.37 8.57 10.53
CA ILE A 190 -0.93 7.72 9.43
C ILE A 190 0.52 7.27 9.68
N PHE A 191 1.40 8.19 10.03
CA PHE A 191 2.80 7.88 10.30
C PHE A 191 2.96 6.88 11.45
N LEU A 192 2.33 7.12 12.60
CA LEU A 192 2.41 6.22 13.75
C LEU A 192 1.83 4.85 13.47
N SER A 193 0.69 4.78 12.77
CA SER A 193 0.09 3.49 12.41
C SER A 193 0.96 2.69 11.45
N THR A 194 1.62 3.37 10.51
CA THR A 194 2.57 2.75 9.57
C THR A 194 3.81 2.21 10.31
N ILE A 195 4.33 2.94 11.31
CA ILE A 195 5.43 2.46 12.15
C ILE A 195 5.03 1.17 12.87
N ILE A 196 3.87 1.14 13.52
CA ILE A 196 3.41 -0.04 14.28
C ILE A 196 3.23 -1.26 13.36
N ARG A 197 2.63 -1.07 12.17
CA ARG A 197 2.55 -2.13 11.16
C ARG A 197 3.93 -2.61 10.72
N SER A 198 4.84 -1.69 10.46
CA SER A 198 6.21 -2.01 10.03
C SER A 198 6.97 -2.79 11.09
N LEU A 199 6.85 -2.41 12.36
CA LEU A 199 7.43 -3.14 13.49
C LEU A 199 6.84 -4.55 13.61
N PHE A 200 5.53 -4.72 13.39
CA PHE A 200 4.91 -6.04 13.35
C PHE A 200 5.49 -6.90 12.21
N SER A 201 5.67 -6.34 11.02
CA SER A 201 6.28 -7.04 9.89
C SER A 201 7.72 -7.47 10.17
N VAL A 202 8.51 -6.62 10.82
CA VAL A 202 9.87 -6.95 11.29
C VAL A 202 9.83 -8.10 12.29
N PHE A 203 8.94 -8.02 13.29
CA PHE A 203 8.79 -9.07 14.30
C PHE A 203 8.42 -10.42 13.67
N VAL A 204 7.45 -10.44 12.75
CA VAL A 204 7.06 -11.66 12.04
C VAL A 204 8.22 -12.20 11.21
N SER A 205 8.94 -11.34 10.50
CA SER A 205 10.08 -11.77 9.70
C SER A 205 11.16 -12.42 10.54
N ILE A 206 11.53 -11.85 11.67
CA ILE A 206 12.53 -12.41 12.59
C ILE A 206 12.07 -13.77 13.14
N LYS A 207 10.77 -13.90 13.45
CA LYS A 207 10.19 -15.12 14.03
C LYS A 207 10.08 -16.26 13.00
N GLU A 208 9.58 -15.95 11.80
CA GLU A 208 9.24 -16.95 10.78
C GLU A 208 10.44 -17.29 9.88
N MET A 209 11.36 -16.33 9.64
CA MET A 209 12.52 -16.53 8.75
C MET A 209 13.83 -16.73 9.51
N ARG A 210 13.83 -17.62 10.50
CA ARG A 210 15.04 -17.93 11.29
C ARG A 210 16.20 -18.46 10.43
N ASP A 211 15.85 -19.13 9.32
CA ASP A 211 16.81 -19.72 8.37
C ASP A 211 17.44 -18.66 7.45
N ILE A 212 16.76 -17.52 7.24
CA ILE A 212 17.21 -16.43 6.37
C ILE A 212 17.31 -15.16 7.20
N LYS A 213 18.48 -14.94 7.81
CA LYS A 213 18.77 -13.70 8.54
C LYS A 213 19.42 -12.69 7.62
N LEU A 214 19.16 -11.39 7.88
CA LEU A 214 19.91 -10.31 7.25
C LEU A 214 21.39 -10.41 7.62
N ASP A 215 22.23 -10.44 6.60
CA ASP A 215 23.69 -10.38 6.78
C ASP A 215 24.29 -9.40 5.76
N MET A 216 24.78 -8.27 6.26
CA MET A 216 25.35 -7.23 5.43
C MET A 216 26.61 -7.68 4.67
N LYS A 217 27.28 -8.76 5.11
CA LYS A 217 28.45 -9.33 4.42
C LYS A 217 28.07 -10.09 3.14
N LEU A 218 26.80 -10.50 3.02
CA LEU A 218 26.30 -11.25 1.88
C LEU A 218 25.73 -10.38 0.76
N ILE A 219 25.85 -9.06 0.86
CA ILE A 219 25.42 -8.13 -0.16
C ILE A 219 26.24 -8.31 -1.43
N SER A 220 25.56 -8.55 -2.56
CA SER A 220 26.19 -8.81 -3.84
C SER A 220 25.83 -7.77 -4.89
N LYS A 221 26.85 -7.11 -5.47
CA LYS A 221 26.67 -6.16 -6.58
C LYS A 221 26.02 -6.80 -7.82
N SER A 222 26.31 -8.06 -8.08
CA SER A 222 25.71 -8.81 -9.19
C SER A 222 24.20 -9.01 -8.97
N LYS A 223 23.78 -9.37 -7.74
CA LYS A 223 22.38 -9.56 -7.38
C LYS A 223 21.63 -8.22 -7.35
N PHE A 224 22.27 -7.17 -6.87
CA PHE A 224 21.74 -5.81 -6.95
C PHE A 224 21.42 -5.41 -8.40
N LYS A 225 22.36 -5.60 -9.32
CA LYS A 225 22.16 -5.32 -10.75
C LYS A 225 21.01 -6.16 -11.34
N LYS A 226 20.91 -7.43 -10.96
CA LYS A 226 19.84 -8.32 -11.41
C LYS A 226 18.46 -7.87 -10.91
N ILE A 227 18.34 -7.50 -9.63
CA ILE A 227 17.11 -6.97 -9.03
C ILE A 227 16.70 -5.70 -9.78
N PHE A 228 17.64 -4.79 -9.99
CA PHE A 228 17.37 -3.50 -10.62
C PHE A 228 16.94 -3.65 -12.07
N ASN A 229 17.65 -4.44 -12.87
CA ASN A 229 17.32 -4.67 -14.28
C ASN A 229 15.93 -5.28 -14.48
N LEU A 230 15.56 -6.26 -13.64
CA LEU A 230 14.23 -6.87 -13.70
C LEU A 230 13.16 -5.90 -13.14
N GLY A 231 13.52 -5.10 -12.13
CA GLY A 231 12.62 -4.17 -11.48
C GLY A 231 12.22 -2.98 -12.35
N VAL A 232 13.10 -2.50 -13.22
CA VAL A 232 12.80 -1.39 -14.15
C VAL A 232 11.59 -1.72 -15.03
N TRP A 233 11.50 -2.93 -15.54
CA TRP A 233 10.34 -3.37 -16.33
C TRP A 233 9.04 -3.36 -15.49
N SER A 234 9.13 -3.73 -14.23
CA SER A 234 7.98 -3.67 -13.31
C SER A 234 7.55 -2.22 -13.03
N ILE A 235 8.49 -1.28 -12.95
CA ILE A 235 8.14 0.15 -12.84
C ILE A 235 7.38 0.60 -14.09
N ILE A 236 7.91 0.37 -15.28
CA ILE A 236 7.27 0.79 -16.52
C ILE A 236 5.84 0.27 -16.61
N SER A 237 5.64 -1.01 -16.30
CA SER A 237 4.32 -1.64 -16.30
C SER A 237 3.35 -1.01 -15.28
N ASN A 238 3.82 -0.67 -14.08
CA ASN A 238 2.96 -0.11 -13.03
C ASN A 238 2.79 1.41 -13.15
N SER A 239 3.74 2.12 -13.78
CA SER A 239 3.70 3.58 -13.92
C SER A 239 2.46 4.07 -14.67
N GLY A 240 2.07 3.37 -15.74
CA GLY A 240 0.89 3.73 -16.52
C GLY A 240 -0.39 3.74 -15.66
N ASN A 241 -0.62 2.68 -14.90
CA ASN A 241 -1.78 2.57 -14.03
C ASN A 241 -1.78 3.64 -12.92
N LEU A 242 -0.62 3.88 -12.30
CA LEU A 242 -0.51 4.87 -11.25
C LEU A 242 -0.71 6.30 -11.75
N LEU A 243 -0.19 6.62 -12.93
CA LEU A 243 -0.40 7.93 -13.55
C LEU A 243 -1.88 8.17 -13.84
N ILE A 244 -2.60 7.19 -14.38
CA ILE A 244 -4.02 7.34 -14.68
C ILE A 244 -4.83 7.57 -13.39
N ILE A 245 -4.60 6.78 -12.35
CA ILE A 245 -5.44 6.78 -11.14
C ILE A 245 -5.15 7.98 -10.23
N ASN A 246 -3.88 8.40 -10.11
CA ASN A 246 -3.49 9.37 -9.10
C ASN A 246 -3.24 10.79 -9.64
N SER A 247 -3.16 10.98 -10.98
CA SER A 247 -2.93 12.33 -11.53
C SER A 247 -4.18 13.19 -11.56
N GLU A 248 -5.37 12.59 -11.60
CA GLU A 248 -6.65 13.29 -11.72
C GLU A 248 -6.79 14.39 -10.66
N LEU A 249 -6.62 14.04 -9.38
CA LEU A 249 -6.78 15.00 -8.28
C LEU A 249 -5.67 16.06 -8.24
N ILE A 250 -4.44 15.70 -8.63
CA ILE A 250 -3.33 16.65 -8.67
C ILE A 250 -3.56 17.69 -9.77
N ILE A 251 -4.02 17.25 -10.93
CA ILE A 251 -4.38 18.14 -12.05
C ILE A 251 -5.56 19.01 -11.66
N ALA A 252 -6.60 18.44 -11.05
CA ALA A 252 -7.77 19.19 -10.58
C ALA A 252 -7.39 20.26 -9.57
N ASN A 253 -6.56 19.96 -8.57
CA ASN A 253 -6.09 20.94 -7.59
C ASN A 253 -5.32 22.11 -8.23
N ARG A 254 -4.62 21.85 -9.35
CA ARG A 254 -3.85 22.90 -10.04
C ARG A 254 -4.68 23.72 -11.01
N MET A 255 -5.69 23.13 -11.63
CA MET A 255 -6.45 23.74 -12.73
C MET A 255 -7.83 24.28 -12.32
N LEU A 256 -8.40 23.76 -11.24
CA LEU A 256 -9.73 24.13 -10.74
C LEU A 256 -9.62 24.96 -9.45
N PRO A 257 -10.67 25.72 -9.11
CA PRO A 257 -10.80 26.32 -7.79
C PRO A 257 -10.71 25.25 -6.68
N ILE A 258 -10.18 25.64 -5.52
CA ILE A 258 -9.97 24.74 -4.38
C ILE A 258 -11.29 24.08 -3.96
N GLU A 259 -12.40 24.81 -4.01
CA GLU A 259 -13.73 24.30 -3.67
C GLU A 259 -14.15 23.11 -4.56
N GLU A 260 -13.95 23.21 -5.88
CA GLU A 260 -14.30 22.14 -6.84
C GLU A 260 -13.35 20.94 -6.71
N SER A 261 -12.05 21.18 -6.57
CA SER A 261 -11.06 20.12 -6.37
C SER A 261 -11.27 19.38 -5.04
N SER A 262 -11.81 20.06 -4.03
CA SER A 262 -12.12 19.44 -2.74
C SER A 262 -13.26 18.42 -2.84
N VAL A 263 -14.27 18.67 -3.69
CA VAL A 263 -15.35 17.70 -3.93
C VAL A 263 -14.78 16.41 -4.56
N LEU A 264 -13.88 16.54 -5.54
CA LEU A 264 -13.23 15.38 -6.16
C LEU A 264 -12.42 14.55 -5.15
N SER A 265 -11.75 15.22 -4.21
CA SER A 265 -10.97 14.58 -3.16
C SER A 265 -11.81 13.69 -2.22
N LEU A 266 -13.10 14.00 -2.03
CA LEU A 266 -14.01 13.19 -1.22
C LEU A 266 -14.45 11.89 -1.93
N VAL A 267 -14.42 11.86 -3.26
CA VAL A 267 -14.76 10.68 -4.06
C VAL A 267 -13.58 9.71 -4.15
N GLN A 268 -12.36 10.21 -4.09
CA GLN A 268 -11.16 9.39 -4.25
C GLN A 268 -11.02 8.23 -3.24
N PRO A 269 -11.34 8.36 -1.95
CA PRO A 269 -11.35 7.22 -1.03
C PRO A 269 -12.28 6.09 -1.47
N ILE A 270 -13.43 6.42 -2.07
CA ILE A 270 -14.38 5.42 -2.58
C ILE A 270 -13.77 4.67 -3.77
N MET A 271 -13.13 5.38 -4.70
CA MET A 271 -12.42 4.78 -5.84
C MET A 271 -11.27 3.86 -5.36
N THR A 272 -10.49 4.31 -4.39
CA THR A 272 -9.39 3.48 -3.83
C THR A 272 -9.90 2.23 -3.11
N MET A 273 -11.06 2.29 -2.45
CA MET A 273 -11.71 1.11 -1.85
C MET A 273 -12.10 0.09 -2.92
N CYS A 274 -12.70 0.52 -4.03
CA CYS A 274 -13.05 -0.38 -5.13
C CYS A 274 -11.81 -1.05 -5.73
N LEU A 275 -10.72 -0.29 -5.91
CA LEU A 275 -9.44 -0.81 -6.41
C LEU A 275 -8.79 -1.80 -5.43
N LEU A 276 -8.85 -1.52 -4.13
CA LEU A 276 -8.34 -2.42 -3.09
C LEU A 276 -9.08 -3.77 -3.11
N LEU A 277 -10.40 -3.75 -3.23
CA LEU A 277 -11.21 -4.97 -3.38
C LEU A 277 -10.76 -5.77 -4.61
N GLY A 278 -10.68 -5.13 -5.78
CA GLY A 278 -10.25 -5.76 -7.02
C GLY A 278 -8.84 -6.37 -6.92
N ASN A 279 -7.88 -5.61 -6.41
CA ASN A 279 -6.49 -6.06 -6.25
C ASN A 279 -6.37 -7.22 -5.25
N THR A 280 -7.10 -7.17 -4.14
CA THR A 280 -7.07 -8.24 -3.14
C THR A 280 -7.63 -9.53 -3.69
N ILE A 281 -8.73 -9.48 -4.40
CA ILE A 281 -9.34 -10.63 -5.06
C ILE A 281 -8.38 -11.21 -6.10
N SER A 282 -7.78 -10.37 -6.94
CA SER A 282 -6.81 -10.79 -7.95
C SER A 282 -5.59 -11.48 -7.32
N SER A 283 -5.06 -10.94 -6.22
CA SER A 283 -3.91 -11.51 -5.52
C SER A 283 -4.19 -12.88 -4.87
N MET A 284 -5.44 -13.18 -4.53
CA MET A 284 -5.85 -14.50 -4.02
C MET A 284 -5.92 -15.55 -5.12
N ILE A 285 -6.34 -15.15 -6.33
CA ILE A 285 -6.56 -16.05 -7.46
C ILE A 285 -5.24 -16.34 -8.20
N GLU A 286 -4.33 -15.39 -8.24
CA GLU A 286 -3.03 -15.53 -8.91
C GLU A 286 -2.26 -16.81 -8.53
N PRO A 287 -2.10 -17.21 -7.25
CA PRO A 287 -1.40 -18.43 -6.88
C PRO A 287 -2.11 -19.71 -7.35
N ILE A 288 -3.45 -19.68 -7.47
CA ILE A 288 -4.25 -20.81 -7.95
C ILE A 288 -4.02 -20.99 -9.45
N MET A 289 -4.08 -19.89 -10.22
CA MET A 289 -3.79 -19.91 -11.65
C MET A 289 -2.37 -20.40 -11.94
N ILE A 290 -1.37 -19.91 -11.22
CA ILE A 290 0.02 -20.30 -11.41
C ILE A 290 0.19 -21.82 -11.16
N ARG A 291 -0.42 -22.36 -10.10
CA ARG A 291 -0.38 -23.81 -9.82
C ARG A 291 -1.08 -24.63 -10.88
N GLY A 292 -2.27 -24.23 -11.30
CA GLY A 292 -3.03 -24.91 -12.35
C GLY A 292 -2.24 -24.99 -13.66
N VAL A 293 -1.57 -23.90 -14.05
CA VAL A 293 -0.71 -23.88 -15.24
C VAL A 293 0.51 -24.78 -15.09
N ILE A 294 1.21 -24.73 -13.95
CA ILE A 294 2.40 -25.56 -13.70
C ILE A 294 2.07 -27.05 -13.66
N ASN A 295 0.94 -27.42 -13.05
CA ASN A 295 0.50 -28.80 -12.91
C ASN A 295 -0.29 -29.32 -14.13
N ASN A 296 -0.51 -28.51 -15.17
CA ASN A 296 -1.40 -28.77 -16.30
C ASN A 296 -2.83 -29.19 -15.87
N ASP A 297 -3.30 -28.64 -14.75
CA ASP A 297 -4.66 -28.90 -14.25
C ASP A 297 -5.64 -27.84 -14.78
N GLN A 298 -6.30 -28.20 -15.87
CA GLN A 298 -7.26 -27.34 -16.55
C GLN A 298 -8.48 -26.96 -15.65
N ASN A 299 -8.82 -27.81 -14.67
CA ASN A 299 -9.92 -27.54 -13.76
C ASN A 299 -9.54 -26.40 -12.79
N GLU A 300 -8.35 -26.41 -12.21
CA GLU A 300 -7.87 -25.31 -11.37
C GLU A 300 -7.81 -23.98 -12.15
N VAL A 301 -7.34 -24.02 -13.40
CA VAL A 301 -7.31 -22.82 -14.27
C VAL A 301 -8.73 -22.32 -14.57
N ASN A 302 -9.68 -23.19 -14.89
CA ASN A 302 -11.06 -22.81 -15.18
C ASN A 302 -11.76 -22.25 -13.94
N VAL A 303 -11.56 -22.84 -12.76
CA VAL A 303 -12.11 -22.35 -11.49
C VAL A 303 -11.57 -20.96 -11.19
N ALA A 304 -10.27 -20.74 -11.35
CA ALA A 304 -9.64 -19.44 -11.15
C ALA A 304 -10.18 -18.38 -12.14
N THR A 305 -10.32 -18.74 -13.42
CA THR A 305 -10.85 -17.84 -14.45
C THR A 305 -12.31 -17.47 -14.19
N ASN A 306 -13.15 -18.44 -13.86
CA ASN A 306 -14.57 -18.21 -13.54
C ASN A 306 -14.72 -17.35 -12.27
N ALA A 307 -13.84 -17.53 -11.27
CA ALA A 307 -13.82 -16.70 -10.08
C ALA A 307 -13.48 -15.24 -10.41
N ILE A 308 -12.50 -14.97 -11.29
CA ILE A 308 -12.17 -13.61 -11.75
C ILE A 308 -13.37 -12.98 -12.46
N VAL A 309 -13.97 -13.69 -13.41
CA VAL A 309 -15.12 -13.18 -14.19
C VAL A 309 -16.30 -12.88 -13.26
N GLY A 310 -16.62 -13.79 -12.34
CA GLY A 310 -17.74 -13.60 -11.38
C GLY A 310 -17.50 -12.39 -10.47
N LEU A 311 -16.25 -12.16 -10.05
CA LEU A 311 -15.90 -11.05 -9.14
C LEU A 311 -15.81 -9.69 -9.84
N ILE A 312 -15.52 -9.64 -11.14
CA ILE A 312 -15.58 -8.39 -11.93
C ILE A 312 -17.03 -7.93 -12.11
N ILE A 313 -17.97 -8.86 -12.20
CA ILE A 313 -19.39 -8.54 -12.38
C ILE A 313 -19.97 -7.84 -11.13
N ILE A 314 -19.55 -8.20 -9.92
CA ILE A 314 -20.07 -7.65 -8.66
C ILE A 314 -19.93 -6.11 -8.57
N PRO A 315 -18.76 -5.49 -8.75
CA PRO A 315 -18.64 -4.03 -8.71
C PRO A 315 -19.41 -3.34 -9.84
N ILE A 316 -19.50 -3.95 -11.02
CA ILE A 316 -20.27 -3.39 -12.13
C ILE A 316 -21.77 -3.33 -11.78
N VAL A 317 -22.31 -4.41 -11.22
CA VAL A 317 -23.70 -4.46 -10.77
C VAL A 317 -23.95 -3.48 -9.62
N LEU A 318 -23.03 -3.36 -8.68
CA LEU A 318 -23.10 -2.39 -7.58
C LEU A 318 -23.14 -0.94 -8.10
N ILE A 319 -22.28 -0.59 -9.05
CA ILE A 319 -22.26 0.75 -9.68
C ILE A 319 -23.57 1.00 -10.44
N MET A 320 -24.09 0.01 -11.17
CA MET A 320 -25.38 0.14 -11.86
C MET A 320 -26.57 0.33 -10.90
N CYS A 321 -26.57 -0.35 -9.76
CA CYS A 321 -27.59 -0.21 -8.73
C CYS A 321 -27.53 1.16 -8.03
N LEU A 322 -26.33 1.66 -7.71
CA LEU A 322 -26.12 2.97 -7.11
C LEU A 322 -26.51 4.10 -8.08
N ASN A 323 -26.20 3.95 -9.36
CA ASN A 323 -26.57 4.95 -10.38
C ASN A 323 -28.08 5.12 -10.51
N LYS A 324 -28.85 4.04 -10.32
CA LYS A 324 -30.30 4.08 -10.35
C LYS A 324 -30.93 4.84 -9.16
N GLN A 325 -30.25 4.88 -8.01
CA GLN A 325 -30.68 5.62 -6.82
C GLN A 325 -30.25 7.11 -6.84
N LEU A 326 -29.26 7.48 -7.63
CA LEU A 326 -28.80 8.86 -7.78
C LEU A 326 -29.65 9.67 -8.77
N TYR A 327 -30.42 9.01 -9.64
CA TYR A 327 -31.30 9.65 -10.64
C TYR A 327 -32.81 9.50 -10.31
N SER A 328 -33.15 8.90 -9.17
CA SER A 328 -34.50 8.84 -8.61
C SER A 328 -34.61 9.82 -7.42
#